data_74d092e1e580bc7d21f29eac86b3e45d
#
_entry.id   74d092e1e580bc7d21f29eac86b3e45d
#
_cell.length_a   1.000
_cell.length_b   1.000
_cell.length_c   1.000
_cell.angle_alpha   90.00
_cell.angle_beta   90.00
_cell.angle_gamma   90.00
#
_symmetry.space_group_name_H-M   'P 1'
#
loop_
_entity.id
_entity.type
_entity.pdbx_description
1 polymer ?
#
loop_
_entity_poly.entity_id
_entity_poly.type
_entity_poly.pdbx_seq_one_letter_code
_entity_poly.pdbx_strand_id
1 'polypeptide(L)'
;MNLKRLFPVLALAALMSNVVQARELKALGISMGSLGNPYFVTLADGATERAKELNPNVKVTSVSADYDLSKQFSQIDNFISSKVDLILINAVDPSAMASAIKKARDAGIVVVAVDVDAKGVNATVQTDNVEAGKLACQFLVDKLAGKGNVIIQNGPQVTAVTDRVKGCKAALAAAPAIKVLSDDQDGKGSREGGLNVMQGYLTRFPKIDGLFAINDPQAIGSDLAAKQLKRGGIIITSVDGAPDIENALKTDTQIQASASQDPWAMAQTAVNVGNDILNDKAPAEAVTLLTPKLITRDNIGTYSGWSSKH
;
A
#
# COMPACT_ATOMS: atom_id res chain seq x y z
N MET A 1 -17.36 80.79 35.89
CA MET A 1 -17.66 79.39 36.25
C MET A 1 -17.68 78.58 34.95
N ASN A 2 -16.56 77.99 34.54
CA ASN A 2 -16.42 77.34 33.28
C ASN A 2 -16.42 75.82 33.48
N LEU A 3 -17.45 75.12 33.02
CA LEU A 3 -17.59 73.71 33.11
C LEU A 3 -16.97 73.08 31.83
N LYS A 4 -15.75 72.49 31.93
CA LYS A 4 -15.14 71.70 30.84
C LYS A 4 -15.78 70.34 30.82
N ARG A 5 -16.49 70.04 29.70
CA ARG A 5 -17.02 68.70 29.41
C ARG A 5 -15.90 67.85 28.86
N LEU A 6 -15.48 66.79 29.58
CA LEU A 6 -14.62 65.68 29.06
C LEU A 6 -15.54 64.77 28.31
N PHE A 7 -15.18 64.52 27.03
CA PHE A 7 -15.67 63.38 26.21
C PHE A 7 -14.74 62.19 26.37
N PRO A 8 -15.23 61.01 26.74
CA PRO A 8 -14.38 59.80 26.65
C PRO A 8 -14.31 59.31 25.19
N VAL A 9 -13.11 59.27 24.62
CA VAL A 9 -12.84 58.60 23.34
C VAL A 9 -12.85 57.10 23.63
N LEU A 10 -13.91 56.41 23.20
CA LEU A 10 -13.94 54.94 23.17
C LEU A 10 -13.06 54.49 21.98
N ALA A 11 -11.86 53.98 22.27
CA ALA A 11 -11.02 53.29 21.30
C ALA A 11 -11.59 51.89 21.04
N LEU A 12 -12.29 51.73 19.92
CA LEU A 12 -12.78 50.44 19.43
C LEU A 12 -11.57 49.67 18.87
N ALA A 13 -10.97 48.79 19.66
CA ALA A 13 -9.93 47.84 19.19
C ALA A 13 -10.62 46.82 18.30
N ALA A 14 -10.50 46.99 17.00
CA ALA A 14 -10.91 45.98 16.03
C ALA A 14 -9.98 44.78 16.14
N LEU A 15 -10.44 43.71 16.79
CA LEU A 15 -9.85 42.40 16.73
C LEU A 15 -9.96 41.88 15.27
N MET A 16 -8.92 42.10 14.47
CA MET A 16 -8.78 41.44 13.17
C MET A 16 -8.50 39.97 13.46
N SER A 17 -9.55 39.17 13.50
CA SER A 17 -9.43 37.73 13.42
C SER A 17 -8.81 37.41 12.04
N ASN A 18 -7.54 37.06 11.99
CA ASN A 18 -6.95 36.48 10.82
C ASN A 18 -7.66 35.14 10.54
N VAL A 19 -8.66 35.16 9.68
CA VAL A 19 -9.22 33.95 9.11
C VAL A 19 -8.09 33.36 8.27
N VAL A 20 -7.40 32.38 8.81
CA VAL A 20 -6.47 31.56 8.02
C VAL A 20 -7.33 30.87 6.97
N GLN A 21 -7.30 31.40 5.76
CA GLN A 21 -8.00 30.80 4.63
C GLN A 21 -7.31 29.47 4.32
N ALA A 22 -8.08 28.38 4.35
CA ALA A 22 -7.57 27.07 4.04
C ALA A 22 -6.87 27.07 2.65
N ARG A 23 -5.67 26.53 2.59
CA ARG A 23 -4.91 26.42 1.35
C ARG A 23 -5.56 25.34 0.46
N GLU A 24 -5.98 25.75 -0.72
CA GLU A 24 -6.63 24.87 -1.67
C GLU A 24 -5.60 23.94 -2.34
N LEU A 25 -5.92 22.65 -2.46
CA LEU A 25 -5.14 21.70 -3.25
C LEU A 25 -5.36 21.97 -4.74
N LYS A 26 -4.41 22.63 -5.41
CA LYS A 26 -4.51 23.04 -6.83
C LYS A 26 -3.84 22.08 -7.79
N ALA A 27 -2.80 21.38 -7.32
CA ALA A 27 -2.05 20.44 -8.17
C ALA A 27 -1.55 19.25 -7.35
N LEU A 28 -1.81 18.03 -7.84
CA LEU A 28 -1.42 16.75 -7.29
C LEU A 28 -0.52 16.01 -8.26
N GLY A 29 0.68 15.63 -7.82
CA GLY A 29 1.57 14.69 -8.51
C GLY A 29 1.41 13.28 -7.92
N ILE A 30 1.29 12.26 -8.75
CA ILE A 30 1.18 10.86 -8.36
C ILE A 30 2.29 10.09 -9.07
N SER A 31 3.27 9.57 -8.31
CA SER A 31 4.36 8.73 -8.84
C SER A 31 4.24 7.33 -8.28
N MET A 32 3.84 6.39 -9.15
CA MET A 32 3.62 4.98 -8.80
C MET A 32 4.75 4.10 -9.29
N GLY A 33 4.99 2.99 -8.58
CA GLY A 33 5.99 1.99 -8.96
C GLY A 33 5.76 1.44 -10.36
N SER A 34 4.52 1.08 -10.69
CA SER A 34 4.15 0.62 -12.04
C SER A 34 2.65 0.76 -12.29
N LEU A 35 2.25 1.52 -13.29
CA LEU A 35 0.84 1.57 -13.75
C LEU A 35 0.44 0.37 -14.62
N GLY A 36 1.34 -0.58 -14.87
CA GLY A 36 1.01 -1.88 -15.44
C GLY A 36 0.38 -2.86 -14.43
N ASN A 37 0.43 -2.53 -13.13
CA ASN A 37 -0.22 -3.32 -12.07
C ASN A 37 -1.57 -2.69 -11.71
N PRO A 38 -2.69 -3.44 -11.77
CA PRO A 38 -4.03 -2.94 -11.43
C PRO A 38 -4.15 -2.31 -10.04
N TYR A 39 -3.34 -2.75 -9.08
CA TYR A 39 -3.28 -2.17 -7.75
C TYR A 39 -2.95 -0.66 -7.78
N PHE A 40 -1.88 -0.30 -8.49
CA PHE A 40 -1.46 1.10 -8.59
C PHE A 40 -2.38 1.94 -9.48
N VAL A 41 -3.07 1.31 -10.43
CA VAL A 41 -4.12 1.99 -11.22
C VAL A 41 -5.28 2.38 -10.29
N THR A 42 -5.79 1.44 -9.50
CA THR A 42 -6.86 1.68 -8.52
C THR A 42 -6.47 2.75 -7.51
N LEU A 43 -5.22 2.72 -7.03
CA LEU A 43 -4.70 3.74 -6.10
C LEU A 43 -4.64 5.13 -6.78
N ALA A 44 -4.15 5.23 -8.00
CA ALA A 44 -4.07 6.49 -8.74
C ALA A 44 -5.46 7.06 -9.06
N ASP A 45 -6.43 6.20 -9.39
CA ASP A 45 -7.81 6.58 -9.67
C ASP A 45 -8.50 7.08 -8.38
N GLY A 46 -8.37 6.38 -7.26
CA GLY A 46 -8.90 6.78 -5.96
C GLY A 46 -8.33 8.12 -5.48
N ALA A 47 -7.01 8.33 -5.66
CA ALA A 47 -6.38 9.60 -5.35
C ALA A 47 -6.90 10.75 -6.23
N THR A 48 -7.08 10.47 -7.53
CA THR A 48 -7.59 11.45 -8.50
C THR A 48 -9.03 11.85 -8.17
N GLU A 49 -9.89 10.88 -7.86
CA GLU A 49 -11.27 11.15 -7.48
C GLU A 49 -11.31 11.99 -6.21
N ARG A 50 -10.57 11.60 -5.16
CA ARG A 50 -10.56 12.35 -3.90
C ARG A 50 -10.05 13.78 -4.05
N ALA A 51 -8.99 13.97 -4.82
CA ALA A 51 -8.47 15.32 -5.10
C ALA A 51 -9.51 16.19 -5.81
N LYS A 52 -10.28 15.65 -6.77
CA LYS A 52 -11.36 16.36 -7.46
C LYS A 52 -12.57 16.64 -6.57
N GLU A 53 -12.86 15.81 -5.59
CA GLU A 53 -13.89 16.09 -4.57
C GLU A 53 -13.49 17.27 -3.68
N LEU A 54 -12.20 17.39 -3.33
CA LEU A 54 -11.68 18.51 -2.54
C LEU A 54 -11.62 19.80 -3.37
N ASN A 55 -11.22 19.71 -4.63
CA ASN A 55 -11.17 20.80 -5.58
C ASN A 55 -11.47 20.29 -6.99
N PRO A 56 -12.66 20.58 -7.57
CA PRO A 56 -13.02 20.16 -8.93
C PRO A 56 -12.05 20.65 -10.03
N ASN A 57 -11.28 21.72 -9.76
CA ASN A 57 -10.32 22.30 -10.70
C ASN A 57 -8.88 21.82 -10.46
N VAL A 58 -8.65 20.86 -9.56
CA VAL A 58 -7.32 20.32 -9.28
C VAL A 58 -6.67 19.73 -10.54
N LYS A 59 -5.41 20.05 -10.76
CA LYS A 59 -4.61 19.43 -11.82
C LYS A 59 -3.94 18.19 -11.28
N VAL A 60 -4.30 17.03 -11.79
CA VAL A 60 -3.69 15.75 -11.39
C VAL A 60 -2.78 15.24 -12.49
N THR A 61 -1.55 14.88 -12.13
CA THR A 61 -0.58 14.24 -13.01
C THR A 61 -0.15 12.91 -12.40
N SER A 62 -0.54 11.81 -13.03
CA SER A 62 -0.16 10.45 -12.61
C SER A 62 0.87 9.86 -13.58
N VAL A 63 1.96 9.31 -13.05
CA VAL A 63 3.07 8.76 -13.83
C VAL A 63 3.58 7.44 -13.26
N SER A 64 4.08 6.57 -14.16
CA SER A 64 4.67 5.29 -13.84
C SER A 64 6.20 5.38 -13.79
N ALA A 65 6.81 4.97 -12.69
CA ALA A 65 8.26 4.85 -12.59
C ALA A 65 8.80 3.58 -13.27
N ASP A 66 7.95 2.58 -13.51
CA ASP A 66 8.31 1.27 -14.06
C ASP A 66 9.43 0.58 -13.27
N TYR A 67 9.43 0.78 -11.95
CA TYR A 67 10.47 0.36 -11.02
C TYR A 67 11.89 0.88 -11.34
N ASP A 68 11.99 1.95 -12.14
CA ASP A 68 13.24 2.63 -12.48
C ASP A 68 13.46 3.83 -11.53
N LEU A 69 14.51 3.75 -10.73
CA LEU A 69 14.88 4.77 -9.75
C LEU A 69 15.20 6.11 -10.41
N SER A 70 15.95 6.11 -11.52
CA SER A 70 16.34 7.34 -12.24
C SER A 70 15.13 8.03 -12.85
N LYS A 71 14.19 7.24 -13.36
CA LYS A 71 12.92 7.72 -13.87
C LYS A 71 12.11 8.38 -12.75
N GLN A 72 12.04 7.74 -11.57
CA GLN A 72 11.31 8.31 -10.44
C GLN A 72 11.94 9.60 -9.92
N PHE A 73 13.27 9.70 -9.86
CA PHE A 73 13.97 10.96 -9.57
C PHE A 73 13.52 12.08 -10.52
N SER A 74 13.53 11.81 -11.84
CA SER A 74 13.13 12.78 -12.86
C SER A 74 11.66 13.21 -12.71
N GLN A 75 10.78 12.29 -12.30
CA GLN A 75 9.37 12.59 -12.03
C GLN A 75 9.21 13.55 -10.86
N ILE A 76 9.93 13.34 -9.76
CA ILE A 76 9.90 14.27 -8.62
C ILE A 76 10.42 15.65 -9.01
N ASP A 77 11.51 15.73 -9.78
CA ASP A 77 12.02 17.00 -10.29
C ASP A 77 11.01 17.74 -11.19
N ASN A 78 10.27 17.01 -12.01
CA ASN A 78 9.19 17.56 -12.83
C ASN A 78 8.03 18.09 -11.97
N PHE A 79 7.65 17.38 -10.90
CA PHE A 79 6.63 17.87 -9.97
C PHE A 79 7.07 19.13 -9.23
N ILE A 80 8.34 19.20 -8.80
CA ILE A 80 8.91 20.40 -8.18
C ILE A 80 8.85 21.59 -9.18
N SER A 81 9.27 21.37 -10.43
CA SER A 81 9.27 22.40 -11.47
C SER A 81 7.87 22.87 -11.80
N SER A 82 6.88 21.98 -11.77
CA SER A 82 5.47 22.26 -11.99
C SER A 82 4.76 22.86 -10.76
N LYS A 83 5.47 22.98 -9.62
CA LYS A 83 4.98 23.55 -8.36
C LYS A 83 3.69 22.88 -7.89
N VAL A 84 3.65 21.54 -7.88
CA VAL A 84 2.52 20.82 -7.30
C VAL A 84 2.42 21.10 -5.80
N ASP A 85 1.22 21.01 -5.22
CA ASP A 85 1.01 21.24 -3.79
C ASP A 85 1.27 19.96 -2.97
N LEU A 86 0.93 18.81 -3.56
CA LEU A 86 1.02 17.49 -2.94
C LEU A 86 1.62 16.48 -3.92
N ILE A 87 2.50 15.63 -3.42
CA ILE A 87 3.00 14.44 -4.12
C ILE A 87 2.56 13.21 -3.34
N LEU A 88 1.89 12.27 -4.02
CA LEU A 88 1.76 10.89 -3.56
C LEU A 88 2.84 10.05 -4.23
N ILE A 89 3.64 9.35 -3.43
CA ILE A 89 4.75 8.54 -3.93
C ILE A 89 4.64 7.09 -3.44
N ASN A 90 4.64 6.14 -4.38
CA ASN A 90 5.00 4.75 -4.11
C ASN A 90 6.49 4.60 -4.48
N ALA A 91 7.36 4.67 -3.48
CA ALA A 91 8.80 4.75 -3.70
C ALA A 91 9.37 3.42 -4.20
N VAL A 92 10.03 3.43 -5.38
CA VAL A 92 10.68 2.24 -5.95
C VAL A 92 11.89 1.77 -5.13
N ASP A 93 12.52 2.71 -4.41
CA ASP A 93 13.50 2.43 -3.37
C ASP A 93 13.29 3.42 -2.21
N PRO A 94 12.78 2.93 -1.05
CA PRO A 94 12.44 3.78 0.09
C PRO A 94 13.59 4.63 0.64
N SER A 95 14.83 4.16 0.54
CA SER A 95 16.00 4.85 1.06
C SER A 95 16.66 5.77 0.03
N ALA A 96 16.78 5.30 -1.21
CA ALA A 96 17.41 6.06 -2.29
C ALA A 96 16.60 7.32 -2.63
N MET A 97 15.26 7.25 -2.58
CA MET A 97 14.38 8.40 -2.86
C MET A 97 14.47 9.54 -1.82
N ALA A 98 15.12 9.34 -0.68
CA ALA A 98 15.18 10.32 0.40
C ALA A 98 15.68 11.72 -0.03
N SER A 99 16.66 11.79 -0.95
CA SER A 99 17.21 13.07 -1.43
C SER A 99 16.21 13.84 -2.30
N ALA A 100 15.48 13.16 -3.20
CA ALA A 100 14.44 13.77 -4.04
C ALA A 100 13.23 14.21 -3.19
N ILE A 101 12.82 13.38 -2.23
CA ILE A 101 11.76 13.72 -1.26
C ILE A 101 12.14 14.96 -0.46
N LYS A 102 13.36 15.01 0.06
CA LYS A 102 13.85 16.22 0.76
C LYS A 102 13.79 17.46 -0.13
N LYS A 103 14.25 17.36 -1.37
CA LYS A 103 14.22 18.47 -2.34
C LYS A 103 12.78 18.98 -2.60
N ALA A 104 11.83 18.07 -2.72
CA ALA A 104 10.42 18.44 -2.89
C ALA A 104 9.87 19.16 -1.65
N ARG A 105 10.18 18.65 -0.45
CA ARG A 105 9.76 19.25 0.81
C ARG A 105 10.42 20.63 1.06
N ASP A 106 11.69 20.77 0.72
CA ASP A 106 12.41 22.06 0.81
C ASP A 106 11.79 23.10 -0.16
N ALA A 107 11.16 22.65 -1.26
CA ALA A 107 10.39 23.49 -2.17
C ALA A 107 8.95 23.81 -1.67
N GLY A 108 8.60 23.38 -0.45
CA GLY A 108 7.27 23.61 0.16
C GLY A 108 6.17 22.67 -0.30
N ILE A 109 6.52 21.55 -0.95
CA ILE A 109 5.58 20.54 -1.41
C ILE A 109 5.37 19.50 -0.31
N VAL A 110 4.11 19.15 -0.04
CA VAL A 110 3.76 18.04 0.85
C VAL A 110 4.03 16.73 0.13
N VAL A 111 4.74 15.78 0.76
CA VAL A 111 5.03 14.47 0.20
C VAL A 111 4.46 13.39 1.11
N VAL A 112 3.53 12.58 0.62
CA VAL A 112 2.93 11.45 1.33
C VAL A 112 3.30 10.16 0.60
N ALA A 113 3.90 9.23 1.35
CA ALA A 113 4.16 7.89 0.85
C ALA A 113 2.87 7.05 0.91
N VAL A 114 2.67 6.20 -0.11
CA VAL A 114 1.53 5.29 -0.19
C VAL A 114 2.00 3.87 -0.45
N ASP A 115 1.35 2.90 0.20
CA ASP A 115 1.61 1.45 0.09
C ASP A 115 2.96 1.01 0.69
N VAL A 116 4.03 1.71 0.41
CA VAL A 116 5.35 1.48 1.01
C VAL A 116 5.84 2.75 1.70
N ASP A 117 6.53 2.59 2.83
CA ASP A 117 7.15 3.72 3.50
C ASP A 117 8.33 4.28 2.68
N ALA A 118 8.63 5.56 2.86
CA ALA A 118 9.77 6.22 2.22
C ALA A 118 10.43 7.21 3.17
N LYS A 119 11.76 7.17 3.22
CA LYS A 119 12.52 8.01 4.14
C LYS A 119 12.34 9.49 3.83
N GLY A 120 11.92 10.24 4.84
CA GLY A 120 11.85 11.70 4.77
C GLY A 120 10.53 12.28 4.26
N VAL A 121 9.48 11.50 4.05
CA VAL A 121 8.13 11.99 3.72
C VAL A 121 7.47 12.74 4.89
N ASN A 122 6.38 13.43 4.62
CA ASN A 122 5.58 14.09 5.66
C ASN A 122 4.69 13.09 6.40
N ALA A 123 4.16 12.10 5.70
CA ALA A 123 3.36 11.02 6.26
C ALA A 123 3.40 9.80 5.33
N THR A 124 3.01 8.64 5.87
CA THR A 124 2.84 7.39 5.12
C THR A 124 1.45 6.83 5.35
N VAL A 125 0.79 6.36 4.30
CA VAL A 125 -0.47 5.60 4.39
C VAL A 125 -0.25 4.26 3.71
N GLN A 126 -0.41 3.18 4.46
CA GLN A 126 -0.17 1.82 3.99
C GLN A 126 -1.09 0.82 4.68
N THR A 127 -1.17 -0.39 4.15
CA THR A 127 -1.80 -1.52 4.85
C THR A 127 -0.94 -1.92 6.05
N ASP A 128 -1.56 -2.40 7.13
CA ASP A 128 -0.84 -3.15 8.17
C ASP A 128 -0.34 -4.48 7.57
N ASN A 129 0.83 -4.41 6.95
CA ASN A 129 1.43 -5.55 6.26
C ASN A 129 1.90 -6.65 7.22
N VAL A 130 2.21 -6.31 8.48
CA VAL A 130 2.52 -7.32 9.50
C VAL A 130 1.27 -8.13 9.80
N GLU A 131 0.13 -7.46 10.01
CA GLU A 131 -1.15 -8.16 10.26
C GLU A 131 -1.62 -8.92 9.01
N ALA A 132 -1.43 -8.38 7.79
CA ALA A 132 -1.77 -9.09 6.54
C ALA A 132 -1.01 -10.43 6.41
N GLY A 133 0.30 -10.40 6.60
CA GLY A 133 1.11 -11.62 6.57
C GLY A 133 0.74 -12.60 7.69
N LYS A 134 0.43 -12.09 8.88
CA LYS A 134 -0.02 -12.89 10.02
C LYS A 134 -1.37 -13.55 9.73
N LEU A 135 -2.36 -12.82 9.22
CA LEU A 135 -3.69 -13.37 8.87
C LEU A 135 -3.59 -14.49 7.84
N ALA A 136 -2.83 -14.26 6.75
CA ALA A 136 -2.64 -15.24 5.69
C ALA A 136 -1.95 -16.52 6.19
N CYS A 137 -0.93 -16.38 7.04
CA CYS A 137 -0.18 -17.53 7.57
C CYS A 137 -0.88 -18.20 8.76
N GLN A 138 -1.66 -17.48 9.57
CA GLN A 138 -2.51 -18.09 10.59
C GLN A 138 -3.57 -19.00 9.94
N PHE A 139 -4.20 -18.54 8.86
CA PHE A 139 -5.12 -19.39 8.09
C PHE A 139 -4.41 -20.66 7.57
N LEU A 140 -3.17 -20.53 7.10
CA LEU A 140 -2.37 -21.66 6.65
C LEU A 140 -2.09 -22.64 7.80
N VAL A 141 -1.71 -22.13 8.98
CA VAL A 141 -1.51 -22.94 10.21
C VAL A 141 -2.77 -23.70 10.56
N ASP A 142 -3.93 -23.04 10.57
CA ASP A 142 -5.21 -23.62 10.94
C ASP A 142 -5.64 -24.72 9.95
N LYS A 143 -5.51 -24.47 8.64
CA LYS A 143 -5.82 -25.46 7.59
C LYS A 143 -4.90 -26.67 7.60
N LEU A 144 -3.65 -26.51 8.02
CA LEU A 144 -2.67 -27.58 8.19
C LEU A 144 -2.76 -28.27 9.56
N ALA A 145 -3.70 -27.88 10.42
CA ALA A 145 -3.81 -28.36 11.80
C ALA A 145 -2.47 -28.27 12.58
N GLY A 146 -1.74 -27.16 12.35
CA GLY A 146 -0.51 -26.81 13.03
C GLY A 146 0.73 -27.64 12.66
N LYS A 147 0.71 -28.42 11.58
CA LYS A 147 1.84 -29.29 11.16
C LYS A 147 1.98 -29.38 9.65
N GLY A 148 3.21 -29.48 9.16
CA GLY A 148 3.48 -29.68 7.72
C GLY A 148 4.68 -28.89 7.22
N ASN A 149 4.96 -29.04 5.94
CA ASN A 149 6.04 -28.37 5.24
C ASN A 149 5.51 -27.14 4.50
N VAL A 150 5.99 -25.95 4.86
CA VAL A 150 5.52 -24.67 4.35
C VAL A 150 6.65 -23.93 3.65
N ILE A 151 6.32 -23.19 2.60
CA ILE A 151 7.21 -22.26 1.93
C ILE A 151 6.69 -20.84 2.10
N ILE A 152 7.60 -19.91 2.34
CA ILE A 152 7.38 -18.47 2.21
C ILE A 152 8.02 -18.04 0.88
N GLN A 153 7.21 -17.79 -0.15
CA GLN A 153 7.69 -17.25 -1.42
C GLN A 153 7.85 -15.74 -1.28
N ASN A 154 9.10 -15.31 -1.12
CA ASN A 154 9.47 -13.93 -0.86
C ASN A 154 9.38 -13.04 -2.13
N GLY A 155 9.72 -11.77 -2.01
CA GLY A 155 9.62 -10.76 -3.07
C GLY A 155 10.67 -9.66 -2.92
N PRO A 156 10.47 -8.54 -3.65
CA PRO A 156 11.35 -7.38 -3.57
C PRO A 156 11.51 -6.87 -2.14
N GLN A 157 12.69 -6.31 -1.81
CA GLN A 157 13.03 -5.87 -0.46
C GLN A 157 12.47 -4.46 -0.16
N VAL A 158 11.15 -4.33 -0.20
CA VAL A 158 10.39 -3.14 0.20
C VAL A 158 9.66 -3.39 1.53
N THR A 159 9.30 -2.34 2.24
CA THR A 159 8.71 -2.45 3.59
C THR A 159 7.45 -3.32 3.61
N ALA A 160 6.56 -3.17 2.63
CA ALA A 160 5.35 -3.99 2.52
C ALA A 160 5.67 -5.50 2.50
N VAL A 161 6.68 -5.92 1.73
CA VAL A 161 7.06 -7.33 1.61
C VAL A 161 7.74 -7.84 2.88
N THR A 162 8.71 -7.09 3.41
CA THR A 162 9.43 -7.49 4.64
C THR A 162 8.49 -7.61 5.83
N ASP A 163 7.49 -6.76 5.94
CA ASP A 163 6.49 -6.79 7.01
C ASP A 163 5.50 -7.95 6.85
N ARG A 164 5.06 -8.28 5.63
CA ARG A 164 4.26 -9.49 5.35
C ARG A 164 5.01 -10.76 5.77
N VAL A 165 6.28 -10.86 5.37
CA VAL A 165 7.13 -12.01 5.76
C VAL A 165 7.33 -12.06 7.26
N LYS A 166 7.54 -10.93 7.94
CA LYS A 166 7.64 -10.83 9.40
C LYS A 166 6.36 -11.34 10.08
N GLY A 167 5.19 -10.88 9.65
CA GLY A 167 3.91 -11.31 10.19
C GLY A 167 3.66 -12.81 9.97
N CYS A 168 3.94 -13.31 8.77
CA CYS A 168 3.85 -14.73 8.45
C CYS A 168 4.77 -15.57 9.34
N LYS A 169 6.04 -15.22 9.48
CA LYS A 169 6.99 -15.93 10.36
C LYS A 169 6.52 -15.97 11.80
N ALA A 170 5.92 -14.88 12.30
CA ALA A 170 5.37 -14.84 13.65
C ALA A 170 4.22 -15.85 13.85
N ALA A 171 3.30 -15.95 12.88
CA ALA A 171 2.21 -16.93 12.92
C ALA A 171 2.74 -18.37 12.84
N LEU A 172 3.68 -18.66 11.94
CA LEU A 172 4.26 -20.01 11.79
C LEU A 172 5.08 -20.43 13.03
N ALA A 173 5.77 -19.49 13.68
CA ALA A 173 6.55 -19.77 14.90
C ALA A 173 5.68 -20.23 16.08
N ALA A 174 4.40 -19.86 16.10
CA ALA A 174 3.44 -20.33 17.10
C ALA A 174 3.03 -21.81 16.91
N ALA A 175 3.38 -22.42 15.76
CA ALA A 175 3.07 -23.82 15.42
C ALA A 175 4.37 -24.62 15.16
N PRO A 176 5.07 -25.11 16.21
CA PRO A 176 6.42 -25.66 16.08
C PRO A 176 6.52 -26.96 15.28
N ALA A 177 5.41 -27.62 14.97
CA ALA A 177 5.37 -28.78 14.07
C ALA A 177 5.25 -28.38 12.58
N ILE A 178 5.18 -27.09 12.26
CA ILE A 178 5.33 -26.57 10.90
C ILE A 178 6.82 -26.35 10.62
N LYS A 179 7.27 -26.90 9.49
CA LYS A 179 8.64 -26.74 9.00
C LYS A 179 8.66 -25.78 7.81
N VAL A 180 9.35 -24.65 7.94
CA VAL A 180 9.61 -23.75 6.81
C VAL A 180 10.75 -24.32 5.98
N LEU A 181 10.47 -24.68 4.72
CA LEU A 181 11.43 -25.31 3.80
C LEU A 181 12.32 -24.26 3.09
N SER A 182 11.76 -23.09 2.79
CA SER A 182 12.44 -21.95 2.16
C SER A 182 11.67 -20.67 2.43
N ASP A 183 12.41 -19.52 2.55
CA ASP A 183 11.88 -18.19 2.77
C ASP A 183 12.70 -17.08 2.08
N ASP A 184 13.61 -17.48 1.18
CA ASP A 184 14.66 -16.63 0.62
C ASP A 184 14.52 -16.36 -0.90
N GLN A 185 13.64 -17.08 -1.62
CA GLN A 185 13.52 -16.92 -3.06
C GLN A 185 12.60 -15.77 -3.44
N ASP A 186 13.11 -14.85 -4.26
CA ASP A 186 12.41 -13.67 -4.74
C ASP A 186 11.57 -13.97 -5.99
N GLY A 187 10.25 -14.01 -5.83
CA GLY A 187 9.26 -14.11 -6.93
C GLY A 187 8.95 -12.78 -7.60
N LYS A 188 9.71 -11.71 -7.30
CA LYS A 188 9.64 -10.39 -7.93
C LYS A 188 8.27 -9.72 -7.89
N GLY A 189 7.39 -10.15 -6.98
CA GLY A 189 6.02 -9.65 -6.88
C GLY A 189 5.15 -9.89 -8.13
N SER A 190 5.55 -10.80 -9.03
CA SER A 190 4.92 -11.00 -10.33
C SER A 190 4.41 -12.43 -10.52
N ARG A 191 3.44 -12.59 -11.43
CA ARG A 191 2.91 -13.92 -11.79
C ARG A 191 4.00 -14.83 -12.38
N GLU A 192 4.81 -14.30 -13.29
CA GLU A 192 5.92 -15.04 -13.90
C GLU A 192 6.97 -15.44 -12.87
N GLY A 193 7.37 -14.51 -12.01
CA GLY A 193 8.31 -14.79 -10.93
C GLY A 193 7.78 -15.84 -9.95
N GLY A 194 6.51 -15.75 -9.56
CA GLY A 194 5.83 -16.75 -8.72
C GLY A 194 5.84 -18.13 -9.36
N LEU A 195 5.53 -18.23 -10.67
CA LEU A 195 5.56 -19.47 -11.44
C LEU A 195 6.97 -20.07 -11.44
N ASN A 196 7.98 -19.29 -11.83
CA ASN A 196 9.36 -19.77 -11.97
C ASN A 196 9.95 -20.26 -10.64
N VAL A 197 9.73 -19.50 -9.56
CA VAL A 197 10.20 -19.88 -8.22
C VAL A 197 9.48 -21.14 -7.73
N MET A 198 8.16 -21.24 -7.96
CA MET A 198 7.38 -22.41 -7.56
C MET A 198 7.80 -23.68 -8.32
N GLN A 199 8.11 -23.60 -9.61
CA GLN A 199 8.68 -24.74 -10.37
C GLN A 199 9.98 -25.24 -9.74
N GLY A 200 10.85 -24.32 -9.29
CA GLY A 200 12.07 -24.65 -8.54
C GLY A 200 11.76 -25.37 -7.23
N TYR A 201 10.80 -24.89 -6.46
CA TYR A 201 10.39 -25.53 -5.21
C TYR A 201 9.80 -26.92 -5.43
N LEU A 202 8.95 -27.10 -6.44
CA LEU A 202 8.32 -28.39 -6.75
C LEU A 202 9.33 -29.44 -7.23
N THR A 203 10.43 -28.99 -7.83
CA THR A 203 11.56 -29.85 -8.20
C THR A 203 12.40 -30.23 -6.98
N ARG A 204 12.67 -29.26 -6.09
CA ARG A 204 13.55 -29.41 -4.93
C ARG A 204 12.89 -30.20 -3.78
N PHE A 205 11.60 -29.96 -3.55
CA PHE A 205 10.89 -30.50 -2.40
C PHE A 205 9.84 -31.51 -2.81
N PRO A 206 9.99 -32.79 -2.41
CA PRO A 206 9.04 -33.83 -2.77
C PRO A 206 7.66 -33.63 -2.14
N LYS A 207 7.59 -32.94 -0.96
CA LYS A 207 6.36 -32.64 -0.26
C LYS A 207 6.33 -31.19 0.18
N ILE A 208 5.32 -30.47 -0.26
CA ILE A 208 4.96 -29.11 0.14
C ILE A 208 3.48 -29.18 0.55
N ASP A 209 3.17 -28.82 1.80
CA ASP A 209 1.80 -28.83 2.32
C ASP A 209 1.16 -27.45 2.22
N GLY A 210 1.96 -26.37 2.31
CA GLY A 210 1.49 -25.00 2.22
C GLY A 210 2.48 -24.04 1.59
N LEU A 211 1.94 -22.98 1.02
CA LEU A 211 2.70 -21.86 0.44
C LEU A 211 2.06 -20.54 0.87
N PHE A 212 2.83 -19.66 1.46
CA PHE A 212 2.52 -18.23 1.55
C PHE A 212 3.26 -17.51 0.44
N ALA A 213 2.52 -16.89 -0.48
CA ALA A 213 3.07 -15.97 -1.47
C ALA A 213 2.86 -14.53 -0.98
N ILE A 214 3.89 -13.69 -1.11
CA ILE A 214 3.83 -12.31 -0.56
C ILE A 214 2.75 -11.46 -1.22
N ASN A 215 2.25 -11.84 -2.40
CA ASN A 215 1.15 -11.16 -3.05
C ASN A 215 0.35 -12.11 -3.97
N ASP A 216 -0.81 -11.65 -4.42
CA ASP A 216 -1.73 -12.41 -5.27
C ASP A 216 -1.15 -12.80 -6.64
N PRO A 217 -0.42 -11.92 -7.36
CA PRO A 217 0.21 -12.33 -8.62
C PRO A 217 1.13 -13.53 -8.46
N GLN A 218 1.96 -13.56 -7.39
CA GLN A 218 2.84 -14.73 -7.14
C GLN A 218 2.04 -15.99 -6.80
N ALA A 219 0.95 -15.86 -6.02
CA ALA A 219 0.08 -16.99 -5.68
C ALA A 219 -0.54 -17.63 -6.92
N ILE A 220 -1.04 -16.80 -7.84
CA ILE A 220 -1.61 -17.28 -9.12
C ILE A 220 -0.55 -17.97 -10.00
N GLY A 221 0.66 -17.39 -10.05
CA GLY A 221 1.78 -18.02 -10.73
C GLY A 221 2.15 -19.36 -10.13
N SER A 222 2.15 -19.46 -8.80
CA SER A 222 2.46 -20.69 -8.07
C SER A 222 1.40 -21.78 -8.26
N ASP A 223 0.11 -21.43 -8.25
CA ASP A 223 -0.97 -22.38 -8.57
C ASP A 223 -0.84 -22.93 -10.00
N LEU A 224 -0.50 -22.05 -10.96
CA LEU A 224 -0.26 -22.46 -12.35
C LEU A 224 0.93 -23.44 -12.46
N ALA A 225 2.05 -23.17 -11.77
CA ALA A 225 3.20 -24.07 -11.74
C ALA A 225 2.84 -25.44 -11.15
N ALA A 226 2.08 -25.45 -10.05
CA ALA A 226 1.62 -26.67 -9.42
C ALA A 226 0.72 -27.50 -10.36
N LYS A 227 -0.21 -26.86 -11.07
CA LYS A 227 -1.05 -27.50 -12.08
C LYS A 227 -0.25 -28.08 -13.25
N GLN A 228 0.72 -27.31 -13.78
CA GLN A 228 1.58 -27.78 -14.88
C GLN A 228 2.38 -29.03 -14.51
N LEU A 229 2.87 -29.10 -13.27
CA LEU A 229 3.63 -30.25 -12.76
C LEU A 229 2.75 -31.30 -12.07
N LYS A 230 1.43 -31.19 -12.18
CA LYS A 230 0.43 -32.11 -11.61
C LYS A 230 0.64 -32.34 -10.10
N ARG A 231 1.03 -31.28 -9.37
CA ARG A 231 1.22 -31.29 -7.92
C ARG A 231 0.01 -30.66 -7.26
N GLY A 232 -0.80 -31.49 -6.62
CA GLY A 232 -2.00 -31.08 -5.88
C GLY A 232 -1.80 -31.12 -4.36
N GLY A 233 -2.83 -30.66 -3.62
CA GLY A 233 -2.87 -30.73 -2.16
C GLY A 233 -2.03 -29.68 -1.44
N ILE A 234 -1.65 -28.58 -2.12
CA ILE A 234 -0.90 -27.48 -1.55
C ILE A 234 -1.87 -26.37 -1.18
N ILE A 235 -1.91 -25.97 0.08
CA ILE A 235 -2.72 -24.81 0.52
C ILE A 235 -1.93 -23.54 0.21
N ILE A 236 -2.44 -22.70 -0.70
CA ILE A 236 -1.80 -21.43 -1.08
C ILE A 236 -2.56 -20.28 -0.43
N THR A 237 -1.82 -19.39 0.23
CA THR A 237 -2.34 -18.13 0.77
C THR A 237 -1.50 -16.96 0.29
N SER A 238 -2.09 -15.76 0.26
CA SER A 238 -1.44 -14.57 -0.25
C SER A 238 -1.94 -13.28 0.41
N VAL A 239 -1.55 -12.16 -0.16
CA VAL A 239 -2.00 -10.82 0.21
C VAL A 239 -2.37 -10.08 -1.06
N ASP A 240 -3.33 -9.22 -1.03
CA ASP A 240 -3.80 -8.10 -1.84
C ASP A 240 -5.33 -8.07 -1.97
N GLY A 241 -6.01 -9.21 -2.20
CA GLY A 241 -7.45 -9.22 -2.53
C GLY A 241 -7.75 -8.75 -3.95
N ALA A 242 -6.85 -9.02 -4.90
CA ALA A 242 -6.94 -8.59 -6.29
C ALA A 242 -8.11 -9.25 -7.04
N PRO A 243 -8.65 -8.65 -8.13
CA PRO A 243 -9.73 -9.25 -8.92
C PRO A 243 -9.43 -10.67 -9.41
N ASP A 244 -8.18 -10.96 -9.78
CA ASP A 244 -7.76 -12.30 -10.20
C ASP A 244 -7.84 -13.32 -9.06
N ILE A 245 -7.59 -12.90 -7.81
CA ILE A 245 -7.71 -13.77 -6.64
C ILE A 245 -9.16 -14.04 -6.29
N GLU A 246 -10.05 -13.08 -6.52
CA GLU A 246 -11.49 -13.30 -6.37
C GLU A 246 -11.98 -14.47 -7.25
N ASN A 247 -11.53 -14.48 -8.52
CA ASN A 247 -11.81 -15.57 -9.43
C ASN A 247 -11.17 -16.89 -8.99
N ALA A 248 -9.91 -16.83 -8.52
CA ALA A 248 -9.19 -18.00 -8.05
C ALA A 248 -9.86 -18.64 -6.82
N LEU A 249 -10.38 -17.84 -5.89
CA LEU A 249 -11.10 -18.32 -4.71
C LEU A 249 -12.48 -18.93 -5.06
N LYS A 250 -13.09 -18.56 -6.20
CA LYS A 250 -14.38 -19.06 -6.68
C LYS A 250 -14.25 -20.30 -7.58
N THR A 251 -13.04 -20.63 -8.02
CA THR A 251 -12.79 -21.69 -9.02
C THR A 251 -11.89 -22.81 -8.46
N ASP A 252 -11.64 -23.85 -9.27
CA ASP A 252 -10.76 -24.95 -8.89
C ASP A 252 -9.28 -24.54 -8.97
N THR A 253 -8.78 -23.99 -7.87
CA THR A 253 -7.38 -23.65 -7.64
C THR A 253 -6.94 -24.14 -6.27
N GLN A 254 -5.63 -24.15 -6.00
CA GLN A 254 -5.07 -24.47 -4.68
C GLN A 254 -5.02 -23.24 -3.77
N ILE A 255 -5.43 -22.06 -4.26
CA ILE A 255 -5.49 -20.82 -3.50
C ILE A 255 -6.73 -20.87 -2.58
N GLN A 256 -6.51 -20.63 -1.28
CA GLN A 256 -7.55 -20.78 -0.26
C GLN A 256 -7.89 -19.46 0.44
N ALA A 257 -6.95 -18.53 0.51
CA ALA A 257 -7.16 -17.24 1.15
C ALA A 257 -6.20 -16.17 0.62
N SER A 258 -6.62 -14.90 0.75
CA SER A 258 -5.76 -13.73 0.58
C SER A 258 -6.13 -12.69 1.66
N ALA A 259 -5.12 -12.05 2.27
CA ALA A 259 -5.37 -10.90 3.15
C ALA A 259 -5.56 -9.65 2.29
N SER A 260 -6.80 -9.16 2.19
CA SER A 260 -7.12 -8.06 1.26
C SER A 260 -6.57 -6.73 1.74
N GLN A 261 -6.07 -5.95 0.79
CA GLN A 261 -5.79 -4.54 0.90
C GLN A 261 -6.97 -3.72 0.32
N ASP A 262 -6.97 -2.41 0.59
CA ASP A 262 -7.91 -1.48 -0.01
C ASP A 262 -7.14 -0.30 -0.64
N PRO A 263 -6.67 -0.43 -1.89
CA PRO A 263 -5.91 0.62 -2.55
C PRO A 263 -6.72 1.89 -2.78
N TRP A 264 -8.03 1.77 -2.95
CA TRP A 264 -8.93 2.92 -3.10
C TRP A 264 -9.01 3.74 -1.81
N ALA A 265 -9.37 3.12 -0.69
CA ALA A 265 -9.42 3.79 0.61
C ALA A 265 -8.03 4.31 1.04
N MET A 266 -6.97 3.59 0.72
CA MET A 266 -5.59 4.04 0.96
C MET A 266 -5.29 5.34 0.24
N ALA A 267 -5.63 5.43 -1.04
CA ALA A 267 -5.43 6.62 -1.85
C ALA A 267 -6.22 7.82 -1.33
N GLN A 268 -7.51 7.61 -1.02
CA GLN A 268 -8.36 8.68 -0.47
C GLN A 268 -7.83 9.18 0.89
N THR A 269 -7.42 8.26 1.75
CA THR A 269 -6.79 8.60 3.04
C THR A 269 -5.51 9.39 2.85
N ALA A 270 -4.65 9.00 1.91
CA ALA A 270 -3.39 9.70 1.62
C ALA A 270 -3.62 11.13 1.10
N VAL A 271 -4.61 11.33 0.23
CA VAL A 271 -4.98 12.68 -0.23
C VAL A 271 -5.52 13.52 0.92
N ASN A 272 -6.35 12.95 1.80
CA ASN A 272 -6.86 13.66 2.98
C ASN A 272 -5.72 14.07 3.92
N VAL A 273 -4.84 13.13 4.27
CA VAL A 273 -3.67 13.40 5.11
C VAL A 273 -2.78 14.48 4.48
N GLY A 274 -2.51 14.39 3.18
CA GLY A 274 -1.73 15.41 2.47
C GLY A 274 -2.40 16.79 2.47
N ASN A 275 -3.71 16.84 2.25
CA ASN A 275 -4.47 18.09 2.29
C ASN A 275 -4.55 18.69 3.72
N ASP A 276 -4.63 17.85 4.74
CA ASP A 276 -4.59 18.32 6.13
C ASP A 276 -3.21 18.92 6.46
N ILE A 277 -2.11 18.25 6.07
CA ILE A 277 -0.75 18.78 6.24
C ILE A 277 -0.56 20.08 5.47
N LEU A 278 -1.11 20.19 4.25
CA LEU A 278 -1.09 21.41 3.45
C LEU A 278 -1.76 22.59 4.18
N ASN A 279 -2.70 22.29 5.07
CA ASN A 279 -3.46 23.25 5.91
C ASN A 279 -2.96 23.30 7.36
N ASP A 280 -1.68 22.98 7.59
CA ASP A 280 -1.02 23.04 8.90
C ASP A 280 -1.66 22.13 9.97
N LYS A 281 -2.39 21.08 9.52
CA LYS A 281 -2.96 20.05 10.39
C LYS A 281 -2.09 18.81 10.32
N ALA A 282 -1.19 18.64 11.28
CA ALA A 282 -0.36 17.44 11.36
C ALA A 282 -1.24 16.21 11.65
N PRO A 283 -0.98 15.05 11.00
CA PRO A 283 -1.64 13.80 11.38
C PRO A 283 -1.21 13.39 12.79
N ALA A 284 -2.10 12.69 13.51
CA ALA A 284 -1.81 12.20 14.86
C ALA A 284 -0.60 11.25 14.88
N GLU A 285 -0.46 10.44 13.83
CA GLU A 285 0.63 9.50 13.63
C GLU A 285 1.28 9.75 12.26
N ALA A 286 2.61 9.62 12.19
CA ALA A 286 3.34 9.76 10.93
C ALA A 286 3.00 8.65 9.92
N VAL A 287 2.58 7.48 10.42
CA VAL A 287 2.17 6.32 9.63
C VAL A 287 0.73 5.97 9.93
N THR A 288 -0.12 6.00 8.93
CA THR A 288 -1.51 5.52 8.99
C THR A 288 -1.57 4.10 8.46
N LEU A 289 -1.98 3.15 9.30
CA LEU A 289 -2.13 1.74 8.95
C LEU A 289 -3.60 1.42 8.66
N LEU A 290 -3.88 0.89 7.46
CA LEU A 290 -5.18 0.35 7.10
C LEU A 290 -5.26 -1.14 7.46
N THR A 291 -6.31 -1.53 8.15
CA THR A 291 -6.50 -2.91 8.61
C THR A 291 -6.86 -3.84 7.45
N PRO A 292 -6.06 -4.87 7.15
CA PRO A 292 -6.39 -5.86 6.14
C PRO A 292 -7.52 -6.78 6.60
N LYS A 293 -8.25 -7.39 5.64
CA LYS A 293 -9.29 -8.38 5.92
C LYS A 293 -8.96 -9.68 5.22
N LEU A 294 -9.05 -10.80 5.92
CA LEU A 294 -8.84 -12.11 5.31
C LEU A 294 -10.06 -12.48 4.45
N ILE A 295 -9.85 -12.65 3.15
CA ILE A 295 -10.81 -13.23 2.23
C ILE A 295 -10.47 -14.69 1.96
N THR A 296 -11.47 -15.53 1.96
CA THR A 296 -11.37 -16.99 1.83
C THR A 296 -12.43 -17.50 0.86
N ARG A 297 -12.38 -18.77 0.50
CA ARG A 297 -13.45 -19.43 -0.28
C ARG A 297 -14.82 -19.34 0.41
N ASP A 298 -14.83 -19.30 1.75
CA ASP A 298 -16.07 -19.31 2.53
C ASP A 298 -16.75 -17.93 2.56
N ASN A 299 -15.98 -16.82 2.47
CA ASN A 299 -16.50 -15.45 2.60
C ASN A 299 -16.37 -14.59 1.34
N ILE A 300 -15.79 -15.12 0.24
CA ILE A 300 -15.57 -14.35 -0.99
C ILE A 300 -16.86 -13.80 -1.60
N GLY A 301 -18.01 -14.40 -1.30
CA GLY A 301 -19.31 -13.93 -1.78
C GLY A 301 -19.74 -12.57 -1.21
N THR A 302 -19.14 -12.12 -0.10
CA THR A 302 -19.42 -10.84 0.55
C THR A 302 -18.29 -9.83 0.37
N TYR A 303 -17.23 -10.19 -0.35
CA TYR A 303 -16.11 -9.31 -0.62
C TYR A 303 -16.45 -8.34 -1.76
N SER A 304 -16.27 -7.06 -1.52
CA SER A 304 -16.65 -6.00 -2.47
C SER A 304 -15.57 -5.65 -3.49
N GLY A 305 -14.36 -6.22 -3.36
CA GLY A 305 -13.23 -5.95 -4.25
C GLY A 305 -12.60 -4.56 -4.09
N TRP A 306 -11.60 -4.29 -4.91
CA TRP A 306 -10.86 -3.01 -4.87
C TRP A 306 -11.61 -1.83 -5.48
N SER A 307 -12.56 -2.07 -6.37
CA SER A 307 -13.29 -1.05 -7.13
C SER A 307 -14.60 -0.61 -6.48
N SER A 308 -14.95 -1.18 -5.33
CA SER A 308 -16.15 -0.77 -4.62
C SER A 308 -15.94 0.59 -3.97
N LYS A 309 -16.75 1.57 -4.37
CA LYS A 309 -16.90 2.82 -3.64
C LYS A 309 -17.51 2.49 -2.27
N HIS A 310 -16.77 2.78 -1.22
CA HIS A 310 -17.20 2.58 0.17
C HIS A 310 -17.80 3.87 0.73
#